data_def237f4165474e05dbda26442158241
#
_entry.id   def237f4165474e05dbda26442158241
#
_cell.length_a   1.000
_cell.length_b   1.000
_cell.length_c   1.000
_cell.angle_alpha   90.00
_cell.angle_beta   90.00
_cell.angle_gamma   90.00
#
_symmetry.space_group_name_H-M   'P 1'
#
loop_
_entity.id
_entity.type
_entity.pdbx_description
1 polymer ?
#
loop_
_entity_poly.entity_id
_entity_poly.type
_entity_poly.pdbx_seq_one_letter_code
_entity_poly.pdbx_strand_id
1 'polypeptide(L)'
;MDNGNGTFSTGFIVESENGPVIKIDVQTKGKTALDVKFHETSRPLGTEEAKYLKARELVLKASFEPCAEFLPMNLNIIPSGDGALYVYLMSATKNPGVIVYGRHYRFRIEDNQVSETIAFTNSCLGIPIAENAAGSFITHIKTPYPQEHHVFASLSHGLPIFVGTSNNDKVWAVEGSAIREVEK
;
A
#
# COMPACT_ATOMS: atom_id res chain seq x y z
N MET A 1 -11.13 7.83 -2.51
CA MET A 1 -11.71 8.13 -1.17
C MET A 1 -12.83 7.15 -0.89
N ASP A 2 -12.91 6.62 0.31
CA ASP A 2 -14.01 5.73 0.73
C ASP A 2 -15.26 6.55 1.03
N ASN A 3 -16.40 6.17 0.45
CA ASN A 3 -17.69 6.84 0.64
C ASN A 3 -18.53 6.22 1.78
N GLY A 4 -17.98 5.27 2.53
CA GLY A 4 -18.61 4.63 3.70
C GLY A 4 -19.69 3.57 3.38
N ASN A 5 -19.98 3.31 2.11
CA ASN A 5 -20.97 2.31 1.64
C ASN A 5 -20.36 1.22 0.76
N GLY A 6 -19.03 1.03 0.86
CA GLY A 6 -18.24 0.12 0.02
C GLY A 6 -18.00 0.63 -1.40
N THR A 7 -18.30 1.91 -1.67
CA THR A 7 -17.92 2.59 -2.91
C THR A 7 -16.73 3.52 -2.67
N PHE A 8 -15.93 3.71 -3.71
CA PHE A 8 -14.76 4.57 -3.67
C PHE A 8 -14.83 5.60 -4.78
N SER A 9 -14.43 6.84 -4.47
CA SER A 9 -14.27 7.91 -5.44
C SER A 9 -12.78 8.15 -5.70
N THR A 10 -12.39 8.16 -6.97
CA THR A 10 -11.01 8.37 -7.44
C THR A 10 -10.99 9.53 -8.42
N GLY A 11 -10.20 10.56 -8.13
CA GLY A 11 -9.93 11.66 -9.05
C GLY A 11 -8.59 11.44 -9.75
N PHE A 12 -8.57 11.54 -11.07
CA PHE A 12 -7.33 11.51 -11.85
C PHE A 12 -6.80 12.91 -12.02
N ILE A 13 -5.65 13.15 -11.40
CA ILE A 13 -4.97 14.44 -11.37
C ILE A 13 -4.12 14.61 -12.63
N VAL A 14 -4.17 15.78 -13.22
CA VAL A 14 -3.27 16.25 -14.28
C VAL A 14 -2.65 17.58 -13.88
N GLU A 15 -1.43 17.84 -14.31
CA GLU A 15 -0.79 19.13 -14.14
C GLU A 15 -1.36 20.13 -15.15
N SER A 16 -1.63 21.35 -14.69
CA SER A 16 -2.03 22.49 -15.53
C SER A 16 -1.12 23.68 -15.27
N GLU A 17 -1.21 24.73 -16.09
CA GLU A 17 -0.47 25.98 -15.90
C GLU A 17 -0.72 26.63 -14.53
N ASN A 18 -1.89 26.40 -13.94
CA ASN A 18 -2.30 26.96 -12.65
C ASN A 18 -2.21 25.93 -11.49
N GLY A 19 -1.47 24.82 -11.69
CA GLY A 19 -1.30 23.74 -10.72
C GLY A 19 -2.16 22.50 -11.00
N PRO A 20 -2.17 21.54 -10.09
CA PRO A 20 -2.86 20.25 -10.27
C PRO A 20 -4.39 20.40 -10.28
N VAL A 21 -5.03 19.71 -11.22
CA VAL A 21 -6.49 19.69 -11.41
C VAL A 21 -7.00 18.29 -11.65
N ILE A 22 -8.29 18.03 -11.44
CA ILE A 22 -8.94 16.76 -11.75
C ILE A 22 -9.52 16.79 -13.16
N LYS A 23 -9.13 15.82 -13.97
CA LYS A 23 -9.64 15.64 -15.33
C LYS A 23 -10.73 14.58 -15.43
N ILE A 24 -10.66 13.55 -14.60
CA ILE A 24 -11.59 12.42 -14.59
C ILE A 24 -11.95 12.08 -13.15
N ASP A 25 -13.22 11.90 -12.86
CA ASP A 25 -13.70 11.29 -11.63
C ASP A 25 -14.25 9.89 -11.94
N VAL A 26 -13.91 8.91 -11.09
CA VAL A 26 -14.39 7.54 -11.21
C VAL A 26 -14.99 7.10 -9.87
N GLN A 27 -16.18 6.53 -9.92
CA GLN A 27 -16.74 5.79 -8.78
C GLN A 27 -16.60 4.30 -9.01
N THR A 28 -16.15 3.58 -7.99
CA THR A 28 -15.97 2.12 -8.06
C THR A 28 -16.63 1.43 -6.88
N LYS A 29 -17.02 0.14 -7.09
CA LYS A 29 -17.39 -0.79 -6.02
C LYS A 29 -16.64 -2.10 -6.24
N GLY A 30 -15.77 -2.46 -5.31
CA GLY A 30 -14.82 -3.55 -5.53
C GLY A 30 -13.95 -3.29 -6.77
N LYS A 31 -14.01 -4.20 -7.75
CA LYS A 31 -13.26 -4.09 -9.02
C LYS A 31 -14.07 -3.48 -10.17
N THR A 32 -15.31 -3.04 -9.91
CA THR A 32 -16.24 -2.54 -10.95
C THR A 32 -16.32 -1.03 -10.93
N ALA A 33 -16.12 -0.38 -12.07
CA ALA A 33 -16.42 1.03 -12.25
C ALA A 33 -17.94 1.20 -12.36
N LEU A 34 -18.51 2.05 -11.51
CA LEU A 34 -19.95 2.37 -11.50
C LEU A 34 -20.26 3.58 -12.37
N ASP A 35 -19.38 4.59 -12.31
CA ASP A 35 -19.51 5.84 -13.05
C ASP A 35 -18.14 6.38 -13.42
N VAL A 36 -18.03 6.99 -14.60
CA VAL A 36 -16.80 7.63 -15.10
C VAL A 36 -17.19 8.97 -15.70
N LYS A 37 -16.80 10.05 -15.04
CA LYS A 37 -17.09 11.42 -15.46
C LYS A 37 -15.82 12.09 -15.99
N PHE A 38 -15.81 12.39 -17.28
CA PHE A 38 -14.79 13.22 -17.91
C PHE A 38 -15.20 14.69 -17.79
N HIS A 39 -14.32 15.54 -17.31
CA HIS A 39 -14.55 16.97 -17.23
C HIS A 39 -14.04 17.65 -18.52
N GLU A 40 -14.93 18.27 -19.28
CA GLU A 40 -14.54 19.11 -20.42
C GLU A 40 -13.61 20.22 -19.97
N THR A 41 -14.02 20.95 -18.92
CA THR A 41 -13.16 21.86 -18.16
C THR A 41 -12.74 21.15 -16.88
N SER A 42 -11.43 21.01 -16.67
CA SER A 42 -10.90 20.38 -15.46
C SER A 42 -11.41 21.09 -14.20
N ARG A 43 -11.73 20.31 -13.16
CA ARG A 43 -12.14 20.88 -11.87
C ARG A 43 -10.95 21.03 -10.90
N PRO A 44 -10.98 22.01 -9.98
CA PRO A 44 -9.97 22.10 -8.92
C PRO A 44 -10.03 20.89 -7.99
N LEU A 45 -8.93 20.64 -7.27
CA LEU A 45 -8.90 19.66 -6.18
C LEU A 45 -9.80 20.12 -5.03
N GLY A 46 -10.55 19.19 -4.45
CA GLY A 46 -11.19 19.39 -3.15
C GLY A 46 -10.14 19.37 -2.01
N THR A 47 -10.56 19.78 -0.82
CA THR A 47 -9.69 19.85 0.36
C THR A 47 -9.03 18.52 0.68
N GLU A 48 -9.79 17.43 0.68
CA GLU A 48 -9.25 16.09 0.94
C GLU A 48 -8.28 15.63 -0.16
N GLU A 49 -8.62 15.87 -1.43
CA GLU A 49 -7.73 15.53 -2.55
C GLU A 49 -6.41 16.30 -2.48
N ALA A 50 -6.43 17.56 -2.12
CA ALA A 50 -5.25 18.38 -1.90
C ALA A 50 -4.41 17.85 -0.72
N LYS A 51 -5.06 17.40 0.37
CA LYS A 51 -4.40 16.76 1.52
C LYS A 51 -3.68 15.47 1.12
N TYR A 52 -4.33 14.60 0.33
CA TYR A 52 -3.70 13.36 -0.17
C TYR A 52 -2.54 13.65 -1.13
N LEU A 53 -2.72 14.60 -2.04
CA LEU A 53 -1.64 15.00 -2.95
C LEU A 53 -0.43 15.52 -2.18
N LYS A 54 -0.67 16.37 -1.17
CA LYS A 54 0.39 16.90 -0.31
C LYS A 54 1.13 15.79 0.45
N ALA A 55 0.40 14.83 1.02
CA ALA A 55 1.00 13.67 1.70
C ALA A 55 1.89 12.85 0.75
N ARG A 56 1.42 12.60 -0.49
CA ARG A 56 2.22 11.96 -1.52
C ARG A 56 3.52 12.72 -1.81
N GLU A 57 3.45 14.03 -2.01
CA GLU A 57 4.63 14.87 -2.28
C GLU A 57 5.65 14.83 -1.13
N LEU A 58 5.18 14.89 0.11
CA LEU A 58 6.04 14.81 1.30
C LEU A 58 6.81 13.50 1.33
N VAL A 59 6.13 12.38 1.10
CA VAL A 59 6.75 11.04 1.10
C VAL A 59 7.73 10.88 -0.06
N LEU A 60 7.40 11.37 -1.26
CA LEU A 60 8.31 11.29 -2.40
C LEU A 60 9.59 12.14 -2.24
N LYS A 61 9.55 13.15 -1.35
CA LYS A 61 10.72 13.96 -0.97
C LYS A 61 11.45 13.41 0.27
N ALA A 62 10.83 12.46 0.99
CA ALA A 62 11.45 11.87 2.16
C ALA A 62 12.63 10.96 1.77
N SER A 63 13.57 10.78 2.68
CA SER A 63 14.68 9.85 2.48
C SER A 63 14.19 8.42 2.72
N PHE A 64 14.29 7.58 1.72
CA PHE A 64 14.09 6.13 1.80
C PHE A 64 14.93 5.42 0.74
N GLU A 65 15.20 4.14 0.95
CA GLU A 65 16.01 3.32 0.04
C GLU A 65 15.13 2.28 -0.66
N PRO A 66 14.74 2.49 -1.93
CA PRO A 66 13.99 1.49 -2.67
C PRO A 66 14.87 0.32 -3.08
N CYS A 67 14.27 -0.83 -3.35
CA CYS A 67 14.95 -1.92 -4.05
C CYS A 67 14.98 -1.61 -5.54
N ALA A 68 16.17 -1.42 -6.12
CA ALA A 68 16.32 -1.09 -7.55
C ALA A 68 15.68 -2.15 -8.46
N GLU A 69 15.73 -3.43 -8.06
CA GLU A 69 15.14 -4.56 -8.79
C GLU A 69 13.60 -4.56 -8.79
N PHE A 70 12.98 -3.85 -7.83
CA PHE A 70 11.54 -3.86 -7.58
C PHE A 70 10.92 -2.47 -7.73
N LEU A 71 11.32 -1.76 -8.76
CA LEU A 71 10.69 -0.51 -9.17
C LEU A 71 9.67 -0.78 -10.31
N PRO A 72 8.56 -0.04 -10.34
CA PRO A 72 8.14 1.04 -9.45
C PRO A 72 7.59 0.55 -8.11
N MET A 73 7.42 1.47 -7.15
CA MET A 73 6.74 1.22 -5.89
C MET A 73 5.25 1.58 -5.99
N ASN A 74 4.40 0.79 -5.35
CA ASN A 74 3.00 1.15 -5.14
C ASN A 74 2.91 2.13 -3.98
N LEU A 75 2.19 3.23 -4.18
CA LEU A 75 1.90 4.21 -3.15
C LEU A 75 0.41 4.17 -2.81
N ASN A 76 0.09 3.95 -1.54
CA ASN A 76 -1.27 3.96 -1.04
C ASN A 76 -1.37 4.91 0.15
N ILE A 77 -2.44 5.68 0.24
CA ILE A 77 -2.69 6.61 1.34
C ILE A 77 -3.98 6.20 2.03
N ILE A 78 -3.90 5.99 3.34
CA ILE A 78 -5.03 5.55 4.16
C ILE A 78 -5.20 6.56 5.31
N PRO A 79 -6.42 7.09 5.53
CA PRO A 79 -6.66 7.96 6.66
C PRO A 79 -6.56 7.16 7.96
N SER A 80 -5.95 7.76 8.97
CA SER A 80 -5.96 7.27 10.35
C SER A 80 -7.19 7.80 11.08
N GLY A 81 -7.67 7.07 12.09
CA GLY A 81 -8.83 7.46 12.87
C GLY A 81 -8.64 8.74 13.70
N ASP A 82 -7.41 9.21 13.87
CA ASP A 82 -7.02 10.42 14.59
C ASP A 82 -6.76 11.64 13.70
N GLY A 83 -7.08 11.54 12.40
CA GLY A 83 -6.92 12.64 11.44
C GLY A 83 -5.56 12.69 10.72
N ALA A 84 -4.58 11.88 11.13
CA ALA A 84 -3.33 11.70 10.39
C ALA A 84 -3.57 10.87 9.10
N LEU A 85 -2.56 10.80 8.23
CA LEU A 85 -2.55 9.92 7.08
C LEU A 85 -1.40 8.91 7.21
N TYR A 86 -1.66 7.65 6.90
CA TYR A 86 -0.62 6.68 6.63
C TYR A 86 -0.37 6.58 5.13
N VAL A 87 0.88 6.78 4.73
CA VAL A 87 1.32 6.58 3.35
C VAL A 87 2.20 5.36 3.29
N TYR A 88 1.78 4.37 2.52
CA TYR A 88 2.52 3.14 2.30
C TYR A 88 3.26 3.21 0.97
N LEU A 89 4.56 2.95 0.99
CA LEU A 89 5.36 2.65 -0.20
C LEU A 89 5.69 1.17 -0.18
N MET A 90 5.09 0.42 -1.10
CA MET A 90 5.25 -1.01 -1.21
C MET A 90 6.02 -1.34 -2.49
N SER A 91 7.17 -1.98 -2.35
CA SER A 91 7.92 -2.50 -3.49
C SER A 91 7.05 -3.41 -4.33
N ALA A 92 7.14 -3.29 -5.63
CA ALA A 92 6.34 -4.05 -6.59
C ALA A 92 7.25 -4.70 -7.64
N THR A 93 6.72 -5.65 -8.37
CA THR A 93 7.38 -6.29 -9.51
C THR A 93 6.43 -6.37 -10.69
N LYS A 94 6.99 -6.35 -11.90
CA LYS A 94 6.23 -6.64 -13.14
C LYS A 94 6.09 -8.15 -13.38
N ASN A 95 6.80 -8.98 -12.61
CA ASN A 95 6.71 -10.43 -12.69
C ASN A 95 5.65 -10.95 -11.71
N PRO A 96 4.47 -11.40 -12.17
CA PRO A 96 3.40 -11.90 -11.31
C PRO A 96 3.78 -13.20 -10.57
N GLY A 97 4.80 -13.91 -11.04
CA GLY A 97 5.32 -15.12 -10.39
C GLY A 97 6.33 -14.87 -9.26
N VAL A 98 6.44 -13.63 -8.76
CA VAL A 98 7.37 -13.29 -7.68
C VAL A 98 6.66 -12.49 -6.61
N ILE A 99 6.76 -12.93 -5.35
CA ILE A 99 6.36 -12.13 -4.18
C ILE A 99 7.56 -11.31 -3.73
N VAL A 100 7.37 -9.99 -3.61
CA VAL A 100 8.42 -9.08 -3.14
C VAL A 100 8.28 -8.85 -1.64
N TYR A 101 9.33 -9.15 -0.89
CA TYR A 101 9.47 -8.86 0.54
C TYR A 101 10.70 -7.96 0.74
N GLY A 102 10.57 -6.68 0.41
CA GLY A 102 11.74 -5.84 0.55
C GLY A 102 11.46 -4.35 0.47
N ARG A 103 12.08 -3.59 1.38
CA ARG A 103 12.04 -2.12 1.34
C ARG A 103 10.62 -1.57 1.27
N HIS A 104 9.70 -2.14 2.04
CA HIS A 104 8.36 -1.62 2.25
C HIS A 104 8.39 -0.60 3.39
N TYR A 105 7.69 0.51 3.21
CA TYR A 105 7.68 1.61 4.16
C TYR A 105 6.26 2.03 4.51
N ARG A 106 6.07 2.51 5.74
CA ARG A 106 4.92 3.29 6.17
C ARG A 106 5.42 4.63 6.71
N PHE A 107 4.82 5.70 6.23
CA PHE A 107 5.02 7.05 6.71
C PHE A 107 3.74 7.52 7.40
N ARG A 108 3.86 8.16 8.55
CA ARG A 108 2.77 8.87 9.19
C ARG A 108 2.90 10.35 8.85
N ILE A 109 1.83 10.92 8.32
CA ILE A 109 1.75 12.33 7.97
C ILE A 109 0.79 13.01 8.94
N GLU A 110 1.30 13.99 9.65
CA GLU A 110 0.59 14.75 10.66
C GLU A 110 1.00 16.22 10.51
N ASP A 111 0.08 17.16 10.57
CA ASP A 111 0.34 18.60 10.43
C ASP A 111 1.18 18.97 9.19
N ASN A 112 0.91 18.31 8.05
CA ASN A 112 1.66 18.47 6.80
C ASN A 112 3.16 18.13 6.90
N GLN A 113 3.55 17.25 7.80
CA GLN A 113 4.92 16.78 7.99
C GLN A 113 4.95 15.25 8.11
N VAL A 114 6.10 14.65 7.78
CA VAL A 114 6.36 13.25 8.09
C VAL A 114 6.72 13.18 9.58
N SER A 115 5.81 12.68 10.41
CA SER A 115 6.01 12.52 11.86
C SER A 115 6.67 11.19 12.23
N GLU A 116 6.48 10.14 11.40
CA GLU A 116 7.08 8.83 11.63
C GLU A 116 7.41 8.16 10.30
N THR A 117 8.50 7.40 10.26
CA THR A 117 8.86 6.51 9.15
C THR A 117 9.20 5.13 9.69
N ILE A 118 8.49 4.11 9.21
CA ILE A 118 8.75 2.71 9.53
C ILE A 118 9.19 1.98 8.27
N ALA A 119 10.39 1.40 8.28
CA ALA A 119 10.81 0.41 7.30
C ALA A 119 10.42 -0.99 7.82
N PHE A 120 9.52 -1.69 7.14
CA PHE A 120 9.09 -3.04 7.52
C PHE A 120 10.19 -4.08 7.33
N THR A 121 11.03 -3.88 6.33
CA THR A 121 12.18 -4.75 6.03
C THR A 121 13.40 -3.92 5.64
N ASN A 122 14.59 -4.45 5.90
CA ASN A 122 15.86 -3.81 5.52
C ASN A 122 16.53 -4.47 4.30
N SER A 123 15.98 -5.59 3.84
CA SER A 123 16.51 -6.37 2.71
C SER A 123 15.62 -6.22 1.48
N CYS A 124 16.17 -6.58 0.33
CA CYS A 124 15.45 -6.76 -0.92
C CYS A 124 15.37 -8.25 -1.20
N LEU A 125 14.18 -8.83 -1.16
CA LEU A 125 13.96 -10.25 -1.36
C LEU A 125 12.77 -10.48 -2.30
N GLY A 126 12.99 -11.19 -3.39
CA GLY A 126 11.95 -11.71 -4.27
C GLY A 126 11.86 -13.23 -4.12
N ILE A 127 10.68 -13.74 -3.79
CA ILE A 127 10.42 -15.18 -3.65
C ILE A 127 9.61 -15.65 -4.86
N PRO A 128 10.15 -16.54 -5.70
CA PRO A 128 9.39 -17.12 -6.80
C PRO A 128 8.19 -17.93 -6.28
N ILE A 129 7.06 -17.80 -6.95
CA ILE A 129 5.85 -18.59 -6.69
C ILE A 129 5.92 -19.84 -7.56
N ALA A 130 5.95 -21.04 -6.95
CA ALA A 130 5.83 -22.28 -7.69
C ALA A 130 4.43 -22.41 -8.33
N GLU A 131 4.33 -23.09 -9.46
CA GLU A 131 3.09 -23.22 -10.23
C GLU A 131 1.89 -23.74 -9.41
N ASN A 132 2.16 -24.62 -8.45
CA ASN A 132 1.13 -25.22 -7.57
C ASN A 132 1.35 -24.82 -6.10
N ALA A 133 1.86 -23.61 -5.83
CA ALA A 133 2.12 -23.17 -4.48
C ALA A 133 0.82 -23.07 -3.67
N ALA A 134 0.75 -23.77 -2.53
CA ALA A 134 -0.34 -23.64 -1.56
C ALA A 134 -0.20 -22.39 -0.67
N GLY A 135 0.95 -21.74 -0.68
CA GLY A 135 1.28 -20.55 0.09
C GLY A 135 2.76 -20.21 0.00
N SER A 136 3.17 -19.14 0.65
CA SER A 136 4.58 -18.74 0.79
C SER A 136 4.94 -18.68 2.26
N PHE A 137 6.20 -18.95 2.60
CA PHE A 137 6.71 -18.84 3.96
C PHE A 137 7.82 -17.79 4.03
N ILE A 138 7.77 -16.94 5.06
CA ILE A 138 8.79 -15.93 5.34
C ILE A 138 9.08 -15.84 6.83
N THR A 139 10.35 -15.59 7.19
CA THR A 139 10.72 -15.28 8.58
C THR A 139 10.71 -13.77 8.79
N HIS A 140 10.03 -13.34 9.84
CA HIS A 140 9.95 -11.94 10.25
C HIS A 140 10.63 -11.74 11.60
N ILE A 141 11.58 -10.78 11.65
CA ILE A 141 12.45 -10.57 12.80
C ILE A 141 12.17 -9.28 13.58
N LYS A 142 11.38 -8.36 13.00
CA LYS A 142 11.21 -7.02 13.58
C LYS A 142 10.13 -6.94 14.66
N THR A 143 9.07 -7.71 14.50
CA THR A 143 7.94 -7.72 15.45
C THR A 143 7.51 -9.14 15.79
N PRO A 144 6.85 -9.38 16.93
CA PRO A 144 6.35 -10.70 17.31
C PRO A 144 5.04 -11.11 16.60
N TYR A 145 4.63 -10.38 15.55
CA TYR A 145 3.42 -10.63 14.77
C TYR A 145 3.61 -10.14 13.32
N PRO A 146 2.80 -10.63 12.36
CA PRO A 146 2.79 -10.12 10.99
C PRO A 146 2.43 -8.64 10.94
N GLN A 147 2.92 -7.96 9.92
CA GLN A 147 2.66 -6.54 9.67
C GLN A 147 1.97 -6.36 8.31
N GLU A 148 1.61 -5.12 8.00
CA GLU A 148 0.78 -4.73 6.86
C GLU A 148 1.34 -5.20 5.51
N HIS A 149 2.67 -5.28 5.36
CA HIS A 149 3.29 -5.76 4.11
C HIS A 149 3.05 -7.27 3.86
N HIS A 150 2.81 -8.08 4.90
CA HIS A 150 2.42 -9.48 4.73
C HIS A 150 0.96 -9.59 4.25
N VAL A 151 0.08 -8.73 4.76
CA VAL A 151 -1.31 -8.60 4.28
C VAL A 151 -1.33 -8.15 2.82
N PHE A 152 -0.53 -7.14 2.49
CA PHE A 152 -0.37 -6.67 1.12
C PHE A 152 0.09 -7.79 0.18
N ALA A 153 1.09 -8.58 0.58
CA ALA A 153 1.57 -9.72 -0.19
C ALA A 153 0.47 -10.77 -0.42
N SER A 154 -0.25 -11.15 0.64
CA SER A 154 -1.35 -12.13 0.55
C SER A 154 -2.47 -11.65 -0.38
N LEU A 155 -2.91 -10.40 -0.25
CA LEU A 155 -3.96 -9.81 -1.09
C LEU A 155 -3.54 -9.67 -2.56
N SER A 156 -2.27 -9.28 -2.79
CA SER A 156 -1.77 -9.02 -4.14
C SER A 156 -1.60 -10.30 -4.97
N HIS A 157 -1.25 -11.40 -4.31
CA HIS A 157 -0.99 -12.67 -4.99
C HIS A 157 -2.10 -13.71 -4.83
N GLY A 158 -3.10 -13.43 -3.98
CA GLY A 158 -4.20 -14.38 -3.70
C GLY A 158 -3.72 -15.67 -3.02
N LEU A 159 -2.61 -15.60 -2.26
CA LEU A 159 -1.97 -16.74 -1.62
C LEU A 159 -1.86 -16.53 -0.11
N PRO A 160 -2.02 -17.60 0.71
CA PRO A 160 -1.65 -17.58 2.11
C PRO A 160 -0.17 -17.27 2.28
N ILE A 161 0.16 -16.38 3.23
CA ILE A 161 1.53 -16.11 3.64
C ILE A 161 1.71 -16.62 5.07
N PHE A 162 2.59 -17.59 5.24
CA PHE A 162 2.97 -18.07 6.56
C PHE A 162 4.18 -17.27 7.06
N VAL A 163 4.02 -16.65 8.22
CA VAL A 163 5.04 -15.78 8.81
C VAL A 163 5.57 -16.41 10.10
N GLY A 164 6.81 -16.87 10.06
CA GLY A 164 7.53 -17.29 11.28
C GLY A 164 8.11 -16.06 11.97
N THR A 165 7.73 -15.81 13.22
CA THR A 165 8.27 -14.70 14.01
C THR A 165 9.35 -15.19 14.96
N SER A 166 10.61 -14.72 14.76
CA SER A 166 11.77 -15.17 15.53
C SER A 166 11.80 -14.66 16.99
N ASN A 167 10.99 -13.64 17.30
CA ASN A 167 10.96 -13.05 18.64
C ASN A 167 10.16 -13.88 19.66
N ASN A 168 9.32 -14.80 19.19
CA ASN A 168 8.43 -15.60 20.05
C ASN A 168 8.22 -17.03 19.55
N ASP A 169 8.97 -17.47 18.53
CA ASP A 169 8.91 -18.81 17.93
C ASP A 169 7.50 -19.22 17.45
N LYS A 170 6.66 -18.24 17.07
CA LYS A 170 5.32 -18.48 16.55
C LYS A 170 5.30 -18.49 15.03
N VAL A 171 4.27 -19.17 14.51
CA VAL A 171 3.92 -19.14 13.08
C VAL A 171 2.52 -18.54 12.94
N TRP A 172 2.37 -17.65 12.00
CA TRP A 172 1.13 -16.97 11.69
C TRP A 172 0.72 -17.29 10.25
N ALA A 173 -0.56 -17.46 10.02
CA ALA A 173 -1.14 -17.49 8.69
C ALA A 173 -1.79 -16.15 8.39
N VAL A 174 -1.41 -15.55 7.26
CA VAL A 174 -2.00 -14.34 6.70
C VAL A 174 -2.74 -14.74 5.43
N GLU A 175 -4.07 -14.72 5.48
CA GLU A 175 -4.95 -15.13 4.39
C GLU A 175 -5.85 -13.96 3.98
N GLY A 176 -5.51 -13.30 2.88
CA GLY A 176 -6.13 -12.03 2.53
C GLY A 176 -5.90 -10.97 3.62
N SER A 177 -6.97 -10.46 4.22
CA SER A 177 -6.91 -9.49 5.32
C SER A 177 -6.93 -10.13 6.71
N ALA A 178 -7.07 -11.44 6.83
CA ALA A 178 -7.12 -12.14 8.10
C ALA A 178 -5.72 -12.60 8.55
N ILE A 179 -5.45 -12.43 9.84
CA ILE A 179 -4.21 -12.90 10.49
C ILE A 179 -4.62 -13.82 11.63
N ARG A 180 -4.05 -14.99 11.69
CA ARG A 180 -4.26 -15.95 12.79
C ARG A 180 -2.97 -16.65 13.16
N GLU A 181 -2.79 -16.97 14.42
CA GLU A 181 -1.71 -17.85 14.89
C GLU A 181 -1.99 -19.28 14.42
N VAL A 182 -0.96 -19.98 13.98
CA VAL A 182 -1.02 -21.41 13.63
C VAL A 182 -0.67 -22.19 14.89
N GLU A 183 -1.63 -22.97 15.40
CA GLU A 183 -1.37 -23.89 16.51
C GLU A 183 -0.38 -24.99 16.07
N LYS A 184 0.52 -25.37 16.99
CA LYS A 184 1.52 -26.43 16.77
C LYS A 184 0.90 -27.79 16.92
#